data_09c401459ebbf8ba758fc2b45091f446
#
_entry.id   09c401459ebbf8ba758fc2b45091f446
#
_cell.length_a   1.000
_cell.length_b   1.000
_cell.length_c   1.000
_cell.angle_alpha   90.00
_cell.angle_beta   90.00
_cell.angle_gamma   90.00
#
_symmetry.space_group_name_H-M   'P 1'
#
loop_
_entity.id
_entity.type
_entity.pdbx_description
1 polymer ?
#
loop_
_entity_poly.entity_id
_entity_poly.type
_entity_poly.pdbx_seq_one_letter_code
_entity_poly.pdbx_strand_id
1 'polypeptide(L)' 'MPTKHIDEKTWKKIQDLTVKAVIATQKPIKEGDVLHFLIRRGLEDLTTEELKKIK' A
#
# COMPACT_ATOMS: atom_id res chain seq x y z
N MET A 1 -7.61 -18.74 -4.03
CA MET A 1 -6.57 -17.84 -3.62
C MET A 1 -6.95 -17.12 -2.34
N PRO A 2 -6.09 -17.17 -1.35
CA PRO A 2 -6.41 -16.50 -0.10
C PRO A 2 -6.47 -15.00 -0.32
N THR A 3 -7.56 -14.43 0.11
CA THR A 3 -7.74 -13.00 0.01
C THR A 3 -7.38 -12.37 1.32
N LYS A 4 -6.56 -11.34 1.28
CA LYS A 4 -6.30 -10.55 2.46
C LYS A 4 -7.43 -9.56 2.60
N HIS A 5 -7.96 -9.48 3.78
CA HIS A 5 -9.02 -8.52 4.04
C HIS A 5 -8.40 -7.16 4.31
N ILE A 6 -8.60 -6.27 3.36
CA ILE A 6 -8.20 -4.89 3.52
C ILE A 6 -9.49 -4.10 3.58
N ASP A 7 -9.66 -3.28 4.62
CA ASP A 7 -10.87 -2.52 4.77
C ASP A 7 -11.05 -1.52 3.62
N GLU A 8 -12.28 -1.16 3.36
CA GLU A 8 -12.59 -0.33 2.21
C GLU A 8 -11.90 1.02 2.25
N LYS A 9 -11.77 1.61 3.42
CA LYS A 9 -11.11 2.91 3.54
C LYS A 9 -9.66 2.84 3.14
N THR A 10 -8.96 1.81 3.59
CA THR A 10 -7.56 1.63 3.25
C THR A 10 -7.40 1.33 1.77
N TRP A 11 -8.26 0.46 1.25
CA TRP A 11 -8.20 0.11 -0.16
C TRP A 11 -8.43 1.32 -1.05
N LYS A 12 -9.37 2.18 -0.65
CA LYS A 12 -9.65 3.39 -1.41
C LYS A 12 -8.44 4.31 -1.43
N LYS A 13 -7.71 4.40 -0.32
CA LYS A 13 -6.49 5.19 -0.28
C LYS A 13 -5.44 4.62 -1.23
N ILE A 14 -5.37 3.30 -1.34
CA ILE A 14 -4.44 2.66 -2.26
C ILE A 14 -4.82 2.98 -3.70
N GLN A 15 -6.11 2.96 -4.01
CA GLN A 15 -6.59 3.32 -5.34
C GLN A 15 -6.26 4.76 -5.69
N ASP A 16 -6.48 5.67 -4.74
CA ASP A 16 -6.15 7.09 -4.96
C ASP A 16 -4.65 7.26 -5.18
N LEU A 17 -3.85 6.53 -4.42
CA LEU A 17 -2.41 6.59 -4.55
C LEU A 17 -1.96 6.05 -5.91
N THR A 18 -2.65 5.00 -6.39
CA THR A 18 -2.35 4.42 -7.70
C THR A 18 -2.57 5.45 -8.80
N VAL A 19 -3.68 6.19 -8.72
CA VAL A 19 -3.96 7.24 -9.69
C VAL A 19 -2.86 8.30 -9.66
N LYS A 20 -2.47 8.73 -8.47
CA LYS A 20 -1.40 9.71 -8.33
C LYS A 20 -0.08 9.19 -8.89
N ALA A 21 0.20 7.91 -8.68
CA ALA A 21 1.43 7.32 -9.19
C ALA A 21 1.43 7.28 -10.71
N VAL A 22 0.31 6.95 -11.32
CA VAL A 22 0.19 6.94 -12.78
C VAL A 22 0.45 8.33 -13.33
N ILE A 23 -0.15 9.34 -12.71
CA ILE A 23 0.02 10.72 -13.16
C ILE A 23 1.47 11.17 -12.99
N ALA A 24 2.07 10.84 -11.85
CA ALA A 24 3.42 11.30 -11.55
C ALA A 24 4.48 10.63 -12.43
N THR A 25 4.30 9.35 -12.73
CA THR A 25 5.30 8.60 -13.50
C THR A 25 4.98 8.53 -14.98
N GLN A 26 3.72 8.82 -15.33
CA GLN A 26 3.22 8.69 -16.70
C GLN A 26 3.41 7.28 -17.24
N LYS A 27 3.28 6.30 -16.34
CA LYS A 27 3.39 4.88 -16.68
C LYS A 27 2.16 4.15 -16.18
N PRO A 28 1.78 3.05 -16.86
CA PRO A 28 0.66 2.25 -16.38
C PRO A 28 1.06 1.50 -15.12
N ILE A 29 0.58 2.00 -13.99
CA ILE A 29 0.87 1.39 -12.70
C ILE A 29 -0.42 0.76 -12.19
N LYS A 30 -0.30 -0.46 -11.69
CA LYS A 30 -1.44 -1.19 -11.17
C LYS A 30 -1.50 -1.09 -9.65
N GLU A 31 -2.69 -1.34 -9.12
CA GLU A 31 -2.89 -1.33 -7.68
C GLU A 31 -1.95 -2.30 -6.98
N GLY A 32 -1.71 -3.46 -7.58
CA GLY A 32 -0.79 -4.43 -7.02
C GLY A 32 0.62 -3.91 -6.89
N ASP A 33 1.06 -3.11 -7.85
CA ASP A 33 2.39 -2.52 -7.80
C ASP A 33 2.51 -1.53 -6.65
N VAL A 34 1.49 -0.71 -6.46
CA VAL A 34 1.45 0.24 -5.37
C VAL A 34 1.43 -0.49 -4.03
N LEU A 35 0.62 -1.54 -3.95
CA LEU A 35 0.52 -2.33 -2.73
C LEU A 35 1.87 -2.95 -2.36
N HIS A 36 2.55 -3.52 -3.35
CA HIS A 36 3.87 -4.10 -3.14
C HIS A 36 4.87 -3.05 -2.66
N PHE A 37 4.84 -1.90 -3.29
CA PHE A 37 5.74 -0.82 -2.92
C PHE A 37 5.51 -0.40 -1.47
N LEU A 38 4.25 -0.25 -1.08
CA LEU A 38 3.91 0.15 0.29
C LEU A 38 4.33 -0.91 1.30
N ILE A 39 4.15 -2.18 0.96
CA ILE A 39 4.56 -3.26 1.84
C ILE A 39 6.07 -3.24 2.05
N ARG A 40 6.82 -3.06 0.98
CA ARG A 40 8.29 -3.02 1.07
C ARG A 40 8.75 -1.84 1.89
N ARG A 41 8.16 -0.67 1.68
CA ARG A 41 8.49 0.51 2.45
C ARG A 41 8.18 0.30 3.93
N GLY A 42 7.02 -0.28 4.20
CA GLY A 42 6.63 -0.56 5.57
C GLY A 42 7.59 -1.52 6.25
N LEU A 43 8.02 -2.55 5.52
CA LEU A 43 8.96 -3.53 6.08
C LEU A 43 10.31 -2.91 6.39
N GLU A 44 10.75 -1.98 5.57
CA GLU A 44 12.03 -1.31 5.77
C GLU A 44 12.01 -0.32 6.93
N ASP A 45 10.88 0.36 7.07
CA ASP A 45 10.76 1.43 8.05
C ASP A 45 10.15 0.99 9.37
N LEU A 46 9.68 -0.24 9.44
CA LEU A 46 8.97 -0.73 10.61
C LEU A 46 9.91 -0.88 11.80
N THR A 47 9.49 -0.34 12.93
CA THR A 47 10.26 -0.45 14.18
C THR A 47 9.50 -1.32 15.17
N THR A 48 10.22 -1.76 16.21
CA THR A 48 9.59 -2.54 17.28
C THR A 48 8.48 -1.74 17.96
N GLU A 49 8.70 -0.44 18.09
CA GLU A 49 7.70 0.44 18.67
C GLU A 49 6.40 0.43 17.87
N GLU A 50 6.52 0.48 16.55
CA GLU A 50 5.36 0.46 15.69
C GLU A 50 4.65 -0.88 15.73
N LEU A 51 5.41 -1.96 15.87
CA LEU A 51 4.82 -3.28 15.98
C LEU A 51 3.91 -3.39 17.19
N LYS A 52 4.27 -2.73 18.28
CA LYS A 52 3.46 -2.73 19.48
C LYS A 52 2.13 -2.02 19.30
N LYS A 53 2.02 -1.17 18.29
CA LYS A 53 0.80 -0.43 18.01
C LYS A 53 -0.17 -1.18 17.11
N ILE A 54 0.19 -2.34 16.63
CA ILE A 54 -0.66 -3.07 15.70
C ILE A 54 -1.95 -3.53 16.36
N LYS A 55 -2.00 -3.63 17.64
CA LYS A 55 -3.26 -3.83 18.37
C LYS A 55 -2.99 -4.13 19.82
#